data_c86779ca4a9e49d997a256a51539bba5
#
_entry.id   c86779ca4a9e49d997a256a51539bba5
#
_cell.length_a   1.000
_cell.length_b   1.000
_cell.length_c   1.000
_cell.angle_alpha   90.00
_cell.angle_beta   90.00
_cell.angle_gamma   90.00
#
_symmetry.space_group_name_H-M   'P 1'
#
loop_
_entity.id
_entity.type
_entity.pdbx_description
1 polymer ?
#
loop_
_entity_poly.entity_id
_entity_poly.type
_entity_poly.pdbx_seq_one_letter_code
_entity_poly.pdbx_strand_id
1 'polypeptide(L)'
;MLHGVQAIRAHIDEMQMTEFFVDLCKPFMAGSVFPMITFIIVGLLAFMIANAWGVCTLVAPVLLPLGASVGANIVLVMAAILSGCAFGNHACFYCDTTVLASNGAGIDNLEHAGSQLPYVLIGAGISIVGFLILGFVM
;
A
#
# COMPACT_ATOMS: atom_id res chain seq x y z
N MET A 1 3.57 13.30 -21.02
CA MET A 1 3.34 12.57 -19.77
C MET A 1 3.53 11.05 -19.92
N LEU A 2 3.02 10.42 -20.97
CA LEU A 2 3.18 8.97 -21.26
C LEU A 2 4.65 8.54 -21.48
N HIS A 3 5.50 9.37 -22.10
CA HIS A 3 6.91 9.05 -22.31
C HIS A 3 7.75 8.95 -21.04
N GLY A 4 7.42 9.73 -20.00
CA GLY A 4 8.12 9.64 -18.71
C GLY A 4 7.85 8.33 -17.99
N VAL A 5 6.61 7.84 -18.03
CA VAL A 5 6.22 6.57 -17.41
C VAL A 5 6.87 5.37 -18.14
N GLN A 6 6.98 5.45 -19.47
CA GLN A 6 7.65 4.41 -20.26
C GLN A 6 9.17 4.39 -20.02
N ALA A 7 9.80 5.56 -19.88
CA ALA A 7 11.22 5.65 -19.56
C ALA A 7 11.54 5.10 -18.15
N ILE A 8 10.68 5.39 -17.17
CA ILE A 8 10.81 4.83 -15.81
C ILE A 8 10.64 3.31 -15.83
N ARG A 9 9.65 2.78 -16.57
CA ARG A 9 9.48 1.33 -16.74
C ARG A 9 10.70 0.67 -17.37
N ALA A 10 11.23 1.25 -18.45
CA ALA A 10 12.42 0.72 -19.12
C ALA A 10 13.64 0.68 -18.17
N HIS A 11 13.83 1.70 -17.33
CA HIS A 11 14.92 1.73 -16.35
C HIS A 11 14.73 0.73 -15.20
N ILE A 12 13.49 0.50 -14.77
CA ILE A 12 13.18 -0.53 -13.76
C ILE A 12 13.44 -1.93 -14.31
N ASP A 13 13.10 -2.17 -15.58
CA ASP A 13 13.35 -3.44 -16.26
C ASP A 13 14.86 -3.65 -16.53
N GLU A 14 15.60 -2.62 -16.93
CA GLU A 14 17.05 -2.67 -17.12
C GLU A 14 17.85 -2.95 -15.84
N MET A 15 17.37 -2.45 -14.69
CA MET A 15 18.05 -2.63 -13.41
C MET A 15 17.76 -3.99 -12.77
N GLN A 16 16.93 -4.86 -13.39
CA GLN A 16 16.50 -6.16 -12.84
C GLN A 16 16.02 -6.08 -11.38
N MET A 17 15.61 -4.88 -10.97
CA MET A 17 15.12 -4.66 -9.60
C MET A 17 13.91 -5.52 -9.30
N THR A 18 13.05 -5.74 -10.29
CA THR A 18 11.88 -6.61 -10.14
C THR A 18 12.30 -8.05 -9.88
N GLU A 19 13.29 -8.58 -10.60
CA GLU A 19 13.81 -9.93 -10.40
C GLU A 19 14.55 -10.08 -9.07
N PHE A 20 15.34 -9.07 -8.68
CA PHE A 20 16.02 -9.07 -7.38
C PHE A 20 15.03 -9.06 -6.21
N PHE A 21 13.97 -8.23 -6.28
CA PHE A 21 12.90 -8.23 -5.28
C PHE A 21 12.10 -9.54 -5.28
N VAL A 22 11.85 -10.11 -6.46
CA VAL A 22 11.21 -11.42 -6.59
C VAL A 22 12.05 -12.50 -5.92
N ASP A 23 13.34 -12.55 -6.18
CA ASP A 23 14.23 -13.57 -5.61
C ASP A 23 14.42 -13.41 -4.09
N LEU A 24 14.49 -12.16 -3.62
CA LEU A 24 14.58 -11.86 -2.18
C LEU A 24 13.28 -12.24 -1.44
N CYS A 25 12.16 -12.13 -2.11
CA CYS A 25 10.84 -12.38 -1.53
C CYS A 25 10.31 -13.80 -1.76
N LYS A 26 10.85 -14.56 -2.72
CA LYS A 26 10.46 -15.96 -3.01
C LYS A 26 10.33 -16.86 -1.79
N PRO A 27 11.25 -16.87 -0.82
CA PRO A 27 11.12 -17.75 0.35
C PRO A 27 9.98 -17.37 1.31
N PHE A 28 9.47 -16.13 1.21
CA PHE A 28 8.40 -15.62 2.08
C PHE A 28 7.03 -15.51 1.37
N MET A 29 6.97 -15.75 0.07
CA MET A 29 5.78 -15.50 -0.76
C MET A 29 5.11 -16.81 -1.22
N ALA A 30 4.37 -17.44 -0.33
CA ALA A 30 3.19 -18.17 -0.78
C ALA A 30 2.22 -17.12 -1.38
N GLY A 31 1.71 -17.32 -2.60
CA GLY A 31 0.81 -16.36 -3.26
C GLY A 31 -0.37 -15.93 -2.39
N SER A 32 -0.76 -16.79 -1.46
CA SER A 32 -1.80 -16.55 -0.45
C SER A 32 -1.47 -15.45 0.57
N VAL A 33 -0.20 -15.25 0.91
CA VAL A 33 0.23 -14.27 1.93
C VAL A 33 0.62 -12.93 1.29
N PHE A 34 0.86 -12.94 -0.03
CA PHE A 34 1.31 -11.77 -0.77
C PHE A 34 0.42 -10.54 -0.62
N PRO A 35 -0.94 -10.62 -0.69
CA PRO A 35 -1.80 -9.45 -0.51
C PRO A 35 -1.69 -8.84 0.88
N MET A 36 -1.54 -9.65 1.93
CA MET A 36 -1.36 -9.17 3.30
C MET A 36 -0.04 -8.39 3.44
N ILE A 37 1.06 -8.93 2.92
CA ILE A 37 2.37 -8.26 2.94
C ILE A 37 2.31 -6.98 2.13
N THR A 38 1.67 -6.99 0.96
CA THR A 38 1.44 -5.82 0.13
C THR A 38 0.72 -4.72 0.90
N PHE A 39 -0.35 -5.05 1.62
CA PHE A 39 -1.10 -4.10 2.45
C PHE A 39 -0.20 -3.42 3.50
N ILE A 40 0.61 -4.20 4.21
CA ILE A 40 1.49 -3.69 5.27
C ILE A 40 2.57 -2.77 4.69
N ILE A 41 3.26 -3.20 3.63
CA ILE A 41 4.34 -2.43 3.01
C ILE A 41 3.81 -1.13 2.41
N VAL A 42 2.71 -1.21 1.65
CA VAL A 42 2.10 -0.04 1.01
C VAL A 42 1.53 0.93 2.07
N GLY A 43 0.93 0.40 3.13
CA GLY A 43 0.45 1.20 4.25
C GLY A 43 1.56 1.97 4.94
N LEU A 44 2.70 1.33 5.17
CA LEU A 44 3.87 1.97 5.77
C LEU A 44 4.47 3.05 4.85
N LEU A 45 4.57 2.75 3.55
CA LEU A 45 5.05 3.73 2.56
C LEU A 45 4.11 4.94 2.46
N ALA A 46 2.80 4.70 2.42
CA ALA A 46 1.82 5.78 2.35
C ALA A 46 1.82 6.64 3.62
N PHE A 47 2.04 6.03 4.79
CA PHE A 47 2.24 6.75 6.05
C PHE A 47 3.48 7.65 5.98
N MET A 48 4.61 7.14 5.47
CA MET A 48 5.87 7.90 5.40
C MET A 48 5.84 9.03 4.37
N ILE A 49 5.19 8.80 3.22
CA ILE A 49 5.14 9.77 2.11
C ILE A 49 3.99 10.76 2.27
N ALA A 50 2.97 10.42 3.06
CA ALA A 50 1.75 11.22 3.28
C ALA A 50 0.97 11.57 1.99
N ASN A 51 1.13 10.77 0.92
CA ASN A 51 0.46 10.94 -0.35
C ASN A 51 -0.03 9.59 -0.90
N ALA A 52 -1.28 9.25 -0.61
CA ALA A 52 -1.88 7.99 -1.01
C ALA A 52 -1.88 7.77 -2.53
N TRP A 53 -2.24 8.79 -3.30
CA TRP A 53 -2.31 8.69 -4.77
C TRP A 53 -0.93 8.54 -5.40
N GLY A 54 0.06 9.28 -4.90
CA GLY A 54 1.45 9.18 -5.34
C GLY A 54 2.02 7.79 -5.09
N VAL A 55 1.80 7.24 -3.89
CA VAL A 55 2.24 5.87 -3.56
C VAL A 55 1.53 4.84 -4.41
N CYS A 56 0.21 4.93 -4.57
CA CYS A 56 -0.56 3.99 -5.39
C CYS A 56 -0.03 3.93 -6.84
N THR A 57 0.20 5.08 -7.46
CA THR A 57 0.72 5.17 -8.84
C THR A 57 2.16 4.67 -8.96
N LEU A 58 2.96 4.79 -7.91
CA LEU A 58 4.35 4.33 -7.88
C LEU A 58 4.44 2.81 -7.71
N VAL A 59 3.66 2.23 -6.77
CA VAL A 59 3.81 0.82 -6.39
C VAL A 59 2.99 -0.13 -7.26
N ALA A 60 1.84 0.30 -7.81
CA ALA A 60 0.98 -0.58 -8.59
C ALA A 60 1.69 -1.19 -9.82
N PRO A 61 2.47 -0.45 -10.63
CA PRO A 61 3.18 -1.02 -11.76
C PRO A 61 4.21 -2.08 -11.39
N VAL A 62 4.69 -2.07 -10.15
CA VAL A 62 5.69 -3.02 -9.63
C VAL A 62 5.00 -4.22 -8.97
N LEU A 63 4.04 -3.96 -8.07
CA LEU A 63 3.43 -5.00 -7.25
C LEU A 63 2.42 -5.87 -8.00
N LEU A 64 1.75 -5.35 -9.05
CA LEU A 64 0.81 -6.15 -9.82
C LEU A 64 1.50 -7.25 -10.66
N PRO A 65 2.55 -6.97 -11.45
CA PRO A 65 3.30 -8.01 -12.13
C PRO A 65 3.96 -8.99 -11.16
N LEU A 66 4.47 -8.48 -10.02
CA LEU A 66 5.06 -9.31 -8.98
C LEU A 66 4.03 -10.28 -8.38
N GLY A 67 2.83 -9.78 -8.04
CA GLY A 67 1.73 -10.61 -7.56
C GLY A 67 1.34 -11.70 -8.57
N ALA A 68 1.31 -11.36 -9.88
CA ALA A 68 1.06 -12.33 -10.94
C ALA A 68 2.14 -13.42 -10.99
N SER A 69 3.41 -13.06 -10.83
CA SER A 69 4.53 -14.01 -10.89
C SER A 69 4.55 -15.02 -9.75
N VAL A 70 4.03 -14.65 -8.57
CA VAL A 70 3.90 -15.53 -7.39
C VAL A 70 2.55 -16.26 -7.32
N GLY A 71 1.70 -16.10 -8.33
CA GLY A 71 0.39 -16.75 -8.40
C GLY A 71 -0.66 -16.15 -7.45
N ALA A 72 -0.46 -14.92 -6.97
CA ALA A 72 -1.45 -14.23 -6.17
C ALA A 72 -2.63 -13.72 -7.03
N ASN A 73 -3.81 -13.66 -6.43
CA ASN A 73 -4.97 -13.08 -7.09
C ASN A 73 -4.77 -11.56 -7.29
N ILE A 74 -4.70 -11.12 -8.55
CA ILE A 74 -4.40 -9.73 -8.93
C ILE A 74 -5.45 -8.74 -8.38
N VAL A 75 -6.72 -9.15 -8.33
CA VAL A 75 -7.78 -8.31 -7.75
C VAL A 75 -7.53 -8.07 -6.27
N LEU A 76 -7.09 -9.11 -5.55
CA LEU A 76 -6.79 -9.03 -4.12
C LEU A 76 -5.53 -8.19 -3.86
N VAL A 77 -4.51 -8.31 -4.73
CA VAL A 77 -3.30 -7.46 -4.67
C VAL A 77 -3.66 -5.99 -4.90
N MET A 78 -4.50 -5.69 -5.89
CA MET A 78 -4.96 -4.32 -6.14
C MET A 78 -5.77 -3.77 -4.96
N ALA A 79 -6.66 -4.57 -4.38
CA ALA A 79 -7.40 -4.21 -3.18
C ALA A 79 -6.46 -3.92 -2.00
N ALA A 80 -5.40 -4.72 -1.83
CA ALA A 80 -4.40 -4.52 -0.79
C ALA A 80 -3.60 -3.22 -0.98
N ILE A 81 -3.23 -2.88 -2.22
CA ILE A 81 -2.57 -1.61 -2.55
C ILE A 81 -3.46 -0.43 -2.18
N LEU A 82 -4.71 -0.42 -2.64
CA LEU A 82 -5.65 0.67 -2.37
C LEU A 82 -5.96 0.82 -0.87
N SER A 83 -6.19 -0.29 -0.19
CA SER A 83 -6.46 -0.30 1.25
C SER A 83 -5.24 0.14 2.06
N GLY A 84 -4.02 -0.28 1.66
CA GLY A 84 -2.77 0.15 2.28
C GLY A 84 -2.55 1.66 2.10
N CYS A 85 -2.78 2.20 0.90
CA CYS A 85 -2.71 3.63 0.65
C CYS A 85 -3.70 4.42 1.51
N ALA A 86 -4.94 3.95 1.63
CA ALA A 86 -5.97 4.56 2.46
C ALA A 86 -5.58 4.52 3.95
N PHE A 87 -5.13 3.35 4.45
CA PHE A 87 -4.66 3.19 5.82
C PHE A 87 -3.53 4.17 6.16
N GLY A 88 -2.46 4.20 5.33
CA GLY A 88 -1.31 5.06 5.58
C GLY A 88 -1.68 6.54 5.60
N ASN A 89 -2.58 6.96 4.69
CA ASN A 89 -3.05 8.33 4.62
C ASN A 89 -3.88 8.74 5.85
N HIS A 90 -4.73 7.84 6.36
CA HIS A 90 -5.53 8.11 7.56
C HIS A 90 -4.75 7.97 8.87
N ALA A 91 -3.69 7.16 8.89
CA ALA A 91 -2.81 7.04 10.05
C ALA A 91 -1.85 8.22 10.19
N CYS A 92 -1.57 8.92 9.09
CA CYS A 92 -0.60 10.01 9.05
C CYS A 92 -1.18 11.32 9.57
N PHE A 93 -0.49 11.94 10.53
CA PHE A 93 -0.92 13.21 11.14
C PHE A 93 -0.52 14.46 10.35
N TYR A 94 0.32 14.34 9.32
CA TYR A 94 0.77 15.46 8.47
C TYR A 94 0.30 15.34 7.02
N CYS A 95 -0.60 14.39 6.72
CA CYS A 95 -1.15 14.28 5.38
C CYS A 95 -2.25 15.34 5.14
N ASP A 96 -2.46 15.66 3.88
CA ASP A 96 -3.43 16.65 3.42
C ASP A 96 -4.87 16.37 3.90
N THR A 97 -5.29 15.11 3.90
CA THR A 97 -6.63 14.71 4.35
C THR A 97 -6.85 14.94 5.83
N THR A 98 -5.86 14.61 6.69
CA THR A 98 -5.94 14.82 8.14
C THR A 98 -5.92 16.31 8.47
N VAL A 99 -5.04 17.08 7.82
CA VAL A 99 -4.98 18.54 7.99
C VAL A 99 -6.27 19.22 7.53
N LEU A 100 -6.84 18.80 6.40
CA LEU A 100 -8.10 19.36 5.90
C LEU A 100 -9.27 19.03 6.83
N ALA A 101 -9.33 17.80 7.34
CA ALA A 101 -10.37 17.36 8.25
C ALA A 101 -10.33 18.11 9.59
N SER A 102 -9.14 18.27 10.19
CA SER A 102 -8.94 19.01 11.44
C SER A 102 -9.31 20.48 11.30
N ASN A 103 -8.89 21.12 10.21
CA ASN A 103 -9.25 22.50 9.91
C ASN A 103 -10.77 22.66 9.68
N GLY A 104 -11.40 21.72 8.99
CA GLY A 104 -12.86 21.72 8.79
C GLY A 104 -13.65 21.53 10.08
N ALA A 105 -13.10 20.76 11.03
CA ALA A 105 -13.68 20.55 12.34
C ALA A 105 -13.35 21.65 13.35
N GLY A 106 -12.39 22.52 13.04
CA GLY A 106 -11.95 23.60 13.94
C GLY A 106 -11.19 23.09 15.18
N ILE A 107 -10.51 21.95 15.07
CA ILE A 107 -9.72 21.33 16.15
C ILE A 107 -8.24 21.26 15.76
N ASP A 108 -7.37 21.08 16.77
CA ASP A 108 -5.96 20.89 16.51
C ASP A 108 -5.68 19.61 15.74
N ASN A 109 -4.73 19.67 14.81
CA ASN A 109 -4.40 18.56 13.90
C ASN A 109 -3.90 17.32 14.66
N LEU A 110 -3.08 17.51 15.70
CA LEU A 110 -2.58 16.40 16.51
C LEU A 110 -3.67 15.76 17.37
N GLU A 111 -4.60 16.57 17.86
CA GLU A 111 -5.76 16.10 18.61
C GLU A 111 -6.68 15.25 17.72
N HIS A 112 -6.94 15.72 16.49
CA HIS A 112 -7.70 14.97 15.49
C HIS A 112 -7.01 13.65 15.15
N ALA A 113 -5.73 13.68 14.80
CA ALA A 113 -4.97 12.48 14.45
C ALA A 113 -4.89 11.49 15.62
N GLY A 114 -4.68 11.98 16.85
CA GLY A 114 -4.63 11.15 18.04
C GLY A 114 -5.96 10.43 18.33
N SER A 115 -7.08 11.11 18.12
CA SER A 115 -8.41 10.50 18.28
C SER A 115 -8.75 9.49 17.18
N GLN A 116 -8.25 9.69 15.96
CA GLN A 116 -8.48 8.82 14.81
C GLN A 116 -7.60 7.56 14.83
N LEU A 117 -6.36 7.65 15.32
CA LEU A 117 -5.35 6.59 15.25
C LEU A 117 -5.82 5.23 15.81
N PRO A 118 -6.50 5.12 16.96
CA PRO A 118 -6.96 3.83 17.48
C PRO A 118 -7.93 3.12 16.52
N TYR A 119 -8.83 3.86 15.90
CA TYR A 119 -9.81 3.30 14.95
C TYR A 119 -9.13 2.81 13.67
N VAL A 120 -8.16 3.57 13.18
CA VAL A 120 -7.38 3.21 11.98
C VAL A 120 -6.54 1.95 12.25
N LEU A 121 -5.94 1.80 13.44
CA LEU A 121 -5.20 0.61 13.83
C LEU A 121 -6.09 -0.63 13.97
N ILE A 122 -7.29 -0.50 14.52
CA ILE A 122 -8.28 -1.58 14.57
C ILE A 122 -8.67 -2.00 13.14
N GLY A 123 -8.96 -1.03 12.27
CA GLY A 123 -9.27 -1.29 10.87
C GLY A 123 -8.13 -1.98 10.13
N ALA A 124 -6.88 -1.59 10.39
CA ALA A 124 -5.69 -2.25 9.83
C ALA A 124 -5.58 -3.71 10.29
N GLY A 125 -5.81 -3.98 11.58
CA GLY A 125 -5.81 -5.34 12.13
C GLY A 125 -6.85 -6.23 11.45
N ILE A 126 -8.07 -5.74 11.27
CA ILE A 126 -9.14 -6.44 10.56
C ILE A 126 -8.76 -6.67 9.10
N SER A 127 -8.16 -5.68 8.43
CA SER A 127 -7.72 -5.79 7.03
C SER A 127 -6.61 -6.83 6.86
N ILE A 128 -5.63 -6.88 7.76
CA ILE A 128 -4.54 -7.87 7.75
C ILE A 128 -5.12 -9.29 7.83
N VAL A 129 -6.02 -9.53 8.79
CA VAL A 129 -6.69 -10.83 8.94
C VAL A 129 -7.55 -11.14 7.71
N GLY A 130 -8.27 -10.16 7.19
CA GLY A 130 -9.10 -10.30 6.00
C GLY A 130 -8.28 -10.68 4.76
N PHE A 131 -7.18 -9.99 4.49
CA PHE A 131 -6.29 -10.31 3.37
C PHE A 131 -5.61 -11.66 3.53
N LEU A 132 -5.29 -12.07 4.77
CA LEU A 132 -4.74 -13.40 5.04
C LEU A 132 -5.78 -14.48 4.69
N ILE A 133 -7.01 -14.38 5.21
CA ILE A 133 -8.08 -15.34 4.96
C ILE A 133 -8.42 -15.41 3.46
N LEU A 134 -8.63 -14.25 2.82
CA LEU A 134 -8.96 -14.18 1.39
C LEU A 134 -7.84 -14.72 0.51
N GLY A 135 -6.59 -14.51 0.90
CA GLY A 135 -5.43 -15.05 0.18
C GLY A 135 -5.34 -16.57 0.23
N PHE A 136 -5.89 -17.22 1.26
CA PHE A 136 -5.98 -18.69 1.32
C PHE A 136 -7.23 -19.25 0.63
N VAL A 137 -8.29 -18.46 0.49
CA VAL A 137 -9.58 -18.91 -0.10
C VAL A 137 -9.60 -18.69 -1.61
N MET A 138 -8.93 -17.68 -2.12
CA MET A 138 -8.92 -17.26 -3.53
C MET A 138 -7.59 -17.52 -4.21
#